data_d0cedbdff2863ce768ab94df867c8c6a
#
_entry.id   d0cedbdff2863ce768ab94df867c8c6a
#
_cell.length_a   1.000
_cell.length_b   1.000
_cell.length_c   1.000
_cell.angle_alpha   90.00
_cell.angle_beta   90.00
_cell.angle_gamma   90.00
#
_symmetry.space_group_name_H-M   'P 1'
#
loop_
_entity.id
_entity.type
_entity.pdbx_description
1 polymer ?
#
loop_
_entity_poly.entity_id
_entity_poly.type
_entity_poly.pdbx_seq_one_letter_code
_entity_poly.pdbx_strand_id
1 'polypeptide(L)'
;NDYSKSNLVGTSIFADGAACALVCGDQVELNQAKPMPHIRGSASKWMPNSEDVMGWNVKNSGFYVVFAKSIPVIIAKWLGPFIHTFLNEHDVKTQQIVNFVAHPGGKKVLSAYEKALQLRTEQTNISRNVLKHHGNMSSPTVLYVLEQFMLKENEANTLGLLVALGPGFSGEAVLLEWRD
;
A
#
# COMPACT_ATOMS: atom_id res chain seq x y z
N ASN A 1 7.45 -17.80 25.17
CA ASN A 1 8.02 -16.57 24.59
C ASN A 1 8.85 -16.96 23.37
N ASP A 2 8.50 -16.46 22.19
CA ASP A 2 9.27 -16.68 20.96
C ASP A 2 10.11 -15.42 20.67
N TYR A 3 11.42 -15.55 20.87
CA TYR A 3 12.41 -14.50 20.59
C TYR A 3 13.00 -14.59 19.20
N SER A 4 12.28 -15.24 18.26
CA SER A 4 12.72 -15.26 16.86
C SER A 4 12.83 -13.84 16.31
N LYS A 5 13.76 -13.64 15.38
CA LYS A 5 13.96 -12.32 14.75
C LYS A 5 12.68 -11.79 14.08
N SER A 6 11.88 -12.68 13.49
CA SER A 6 10.61 -12.31 12.85
C SER A 6 9.59 -11.79 13.87
N ASN A 7 9.47 -12.45 15.02
CA ASN A 7 8.57 -12.01 16.08
C ASN A 7 9.03 -10.70 16.73
N LEU A 8 10.34 -10.54 16.97
CA LEU A 8 10.88 -9.28 17.49
C LEU A 8 10.62 -8.11 16.52
N VAL A 9 10.79 -8.33 15.22
CA VAL A 9 10.47 -7.32 14.20
C VAL A 9 8.96 -7.06 14.17
N GLY A 10 8.13 -8.11 14.16
CA GLY A 10 6.67 -7.97 14.18
C GLY A 10 6.19 -7.16 15.40
N THR A 11 6.62 -7.53 16.59
CA THR A 11 6.27 -6.83 17.84
C THR A 11 6.69 -5.36 17.85
N SER A 12 7.79 -5.01 17.16
CA SER A 12 8.27 -3.63 17.11
C SER A 12 7.62 -2.77 16.03
N ILE A 13 6.96 -3.37 15.04
CA ILE A 13 6.38 -2.65 13.89
C ILE A 13 4.86 -2.63 13.94
N PHE A 14 4.22 -3.75 14.34
CA PHE A 14 2.76 -3.85 14.36
C PHE A 14 2.13 -3.01 15.45
N ALA A 15 0.96 -2.49 15.14
CA ALA A 15 0.13 -1.69 16.02
C ALA A 15 -1.34 -2.03 15.82
N ASP A 16 -2.18 -1.63 16.76
CA ASP A 16 -3.63 -1.72 16.65
C ASP A 16 -4.19 -0.54 15.87
N GLY A 17 -5.25 -0.78 15.09
CA GLY A 17 -5.95 0.25 14.35
C GLY A 17 -7.18 -0.27 13.64
N ALA A 18 -8.08 0.66 13.34
CA ALA A 18 -9.29 0.39 12.56
C ALA A 18 -9.49 1.52 11.56
N ALA A 19 -10.03 1.18 10.40
CA ALA A 19 -10.40 2.16 9.38
C ALA A 19 -11.69 1.72 8.68
N CYS A 20 -12.45 2.70 8.21
CA CYS A 20 -13.64 2.48 7.40
C CYS A 20 -13.61 3.46 6.23
N ALA A 21 -13.92 2.98 5.04
CA ALA A 21 -14.07 3.81 3.85
C ALA A 21 -15.48 3.61 3.28
N LEU A 22 -16.19 4.73 3.05
CA LEU A 22 -17.43 4.72 2.29
C LEU A 22 -17.10 4.89 0.82
N VAL A 23 -17.48 3.93 -0.01
CA VAL A 23 -17.34 4.00 -1.46
C VAL A 23 -18.73 4.18 -2.06
N CYS A 24 -18.90 5.22 -2.85
CA CYS A 24 -20.14 5.55 -3.52
C CYS A 24 -20.02 5.26 -5.03
N GLY A 25 -21.12 4.85 -5.65
CA GLY A 25 -21.17 4.74 -7.10
C GLY A 25 -21.31 6.11 -7.77
N ASP A 26 -20.96 6.18 -9.06
CA ASP A 26 -20.90 7.44 -9.83
C ASP A 26 -22.24 8.21 -9.93
N GLN A 27 -23.37 7.55 -9.60
CA GLN A 27 -24.70 8.17 -9.61
C GLN A 27 -25.03 8.88 -8.28
N VAL A 28 -24.16 8.80 -7.29
CA VAL A 28 -24.37 9.46 -5.99
C VAL A 28 -23.78 10.84 -6.05
N GLU A 29 -24.64 11.86 -5.96
CA GLU A 29 -24.18 13.23 -5.83
C GLU A 29 -23.58 13.45 -4.43
N LEU A 30 -22.29 13.75 -4.40
CA LEU A 30 -21.57 14.10 -3.20
C LEU A 30 -21.39 15.61 -3.19
N ASN A 31 -21.90 16.29 -2.16
CA ASN A 31 -21.61 17.71 -1.94
C ASN A 31 -20.21 17.82 -1.31
N GLN A 32 -19.19 17.86 -2.15
CA GLN A 32 -17.78 17.89 -1.72
C GLN A 32 -17.18 19.28 -1.97
N ALA A 33 -16.44 19.78 -0.99
CA ALA A 33 -15.81 21.09 -1.04
C ALA A 33 -14.47 21.11 -1.80
N LYS A 34 -13.95 19.94 -2.18
CA LYS A 34 -12.65 19.78 -2.85
C LYS A 34 -12.60 18.45 -3.61
N PRO A 35 -11.67 18.32 -4.58
CA PRO A 35 -11.52 17.07 -5.32
C PRO A 35 -11.29 15.87 -4.41
N MET A 36 -12.01 14.79 -4.67
CA MET A 36 -11.95 13.52 -3.94
C MET A 36 -11.43 12.39 -4.83
N PRO A 37 -10.83 11.33 -4.26
CA PRO A 37 -10.30 10.23 -5.05
C PRO A 37 -11.42 9.35 -5.61
N HIS A 38 -11.49 9.27 -6.92
CA HIS A 38 -12.33 8.35 -7.69
C HIS A 38 -11.52 7.15 -8.14
N ILE A 39 -12.10 5.94 -8.05
CA ILE A 39 -11.46 4.71 -8.49
C ILE A 39 -11.61 4.60 -10.02
N ARG A 40 -10.48 4.65 -10.75
CA ARG A 40 -10.45 4.43 -12.21
C ARG A 40 -10.28 2.96 -12.57
N GLY A 41 -9.64 2.18 -11.72
CA GLY A 41 -9.42 0.76 -11.93
C GLY A 41 -8.66 0.14 -10.77
N SER A 42 -8.66 -1.18 -10.74
CA SER A 42 -7.93 -1.95 -9.75
C SER A 42 -7.36 -3.23 -10.36
N ALA A 43 -6.27 -3.73 -9.80
CA ALA A 43 -5.66 -4.99 -10.17
C ALA A 43 -5.10 -5.71 -8.95
N SER A 44 -5.29 -7.02 -8.95
CA SER A 44 -4.67 -7.94 -8.00
C SER A 44 -3.68 -8.84 -8.74
N LYS A 45 -2.54 -9.10 -8.13
CA LYS A 45 -1.57 -10.07 -8.63
C LYS A 45 -1.06 -10.95 -7.52
N TRP A 46 -1.18 -12.26 -7.73
CA TRP A 46 -0.65 -13.26 -6.85
C TRP A 46 0.66 -13.83 -7.40
N MET A 47 1.63 -14.06 -6.50
CA MET A 47 2.90 -14.69 -6.84
C MET A 47 2.82 -16.19 -6.50
N PRO A 48 2.88 -17.10 -7.49
CA PRO A 48 2.82 -18.53 -7.24
C PRO A 48 3.99 -19.02 -6.35
N ASN A 49 3.72 -20.05 -5.53
CA ASN A 49 4.71 -20.71 -4.66
C ASN A 49 5.46 -19.73 -3.75
N SER A 50 4.73 -18.87 -3.04
CA SER A 50 5.30 -17.80 -2.23
C SER A 50 4.67 -17.66 -0.83
N GLU A 51 4.06 -18.73 -0.34
CA GLU A 51 3.39 -18.80 0.96
C GLU A 51 4.35 -18.56 2.13
N ASP A 52 5.64 -18.85 1.92
CA ASP A 52 6.72 -18.65 2.88
C ASP A 52 7.29 -17.21 2.89
N VAL A 53 6.82 -16.35 1.97
CA VAL A 53 7.33 -14.97 1.86
C VAL A 53 6.70 -14.06 2.89
N MET A 54 5.37 -14.12 3.03
CA MET A 54 4.62 -13.32 4.01
C MET A 54 3.36 -14.09 4.43
N GLY A 55 3.12 -14.18 5.73
CA GLY A 55 1.93 -14.86 6.23
C GLY A 55 1.96 -15.09 7.73
N TRP A 56 1.13 -16.01 8.15
CA TRP A 56 1.01 -16.43 9.53
C TRP A 56 1.16 -17.94 9.66
N ASN A 57 2.05 -18.38 10.53
CA ASN A 57 2.12 -19.78 10.93
C ASN A 57 1.28 -19.96 12.19
N VAL A 58 0.15 -20.67 12.05
CA VAL A 58 -0.81 -20.91 13.13
C VAL A 58 -0.36 -22.12 13.91
N LYS A 59 -0.14 -21.95 15.22
CA LYS A 59 0.25 -23.01 16.16
C LYS A 59 -0.70 -23.03 17.37
N ASN A 60 -0.62 -24.06 18.18
CA ASN A 60 -1.45 -24.16 19.40
C ASN A 60 -1.24 -22.98 20.37
N SER A 61 -0.08 -22.34 20.34
CA SER A 61 0.29 -21.19 21.18
C SER A 61 0.00 -19.82 20.55
N GLY A 62 -0.58 -19.76 19.33
CA GLY A 62 -0.99 -18.53 18.67
C GLY A 62 -0.47 -18.37 17.24
N PHE A 63 -0.52 -17.15 16.75
CA PHE A 63 -0.10 -16.77 15.41
C PHE A 63 1.36 -16.31 15.43
N TYR A 64 2.16 -16.89 14.54
CA TYR A 64 3.57 -16.53 14.35
C TYR A 64 3.76 -15.86 13.00
N VAL A 65 4.29 -14.68 12.99
CA VAL A 65 4.51 -13.92 11.77
C VAL A 65 5.58 -14.57 10.88
N VAL A 66 5.27 -14.69 9.60
CA VAL A 66 6.22 -15.10 8.56
C VAL A 66 6.60 -13.87 7.75
N PHE A 67 7.88 -13.48 7.81
CA PHE A 67 8.45 -12.43 6.98
C PHE A 67 9.77 -12.90 6.40
N ALA A 68 9.79 -13.14 5.09
CA ALA A 68 11.02 -13.47 4.39
C ALA A 68 11.93 -12.23 4.27
N LYS A 69 13.23 -12.44 4.48
CA LYS A 69 14.25 -11.39 4.26
C LYS A 69 14.31 -10.94 2.79
N SER A 70 13.78 -11.77 1.88
CA SER A 70 13.73 -11.53 0.44
C SER A 70 12.66 -10.52 -0.01
N ILE A 71 11.72 -10.13 0.85
CA ILE A 71 10.62 -9.21 0.50
C ILE A 71 11.09 -7.96 -0.27
N PRO A 72 12.12 -7.21 0.15
CA PRO A 72 12.57 -6.05 -0.60
C PRO A 72 13.09 -6.38 -2.00
N VAL A 73 13.71 -7.56 -2.18
CA VAL A 73 14.20 -8.03 -3.48
C VAL A 73 13.02 -8.46 -4.37
N ILE A 74 12.04 -9.14 -3.79
CA ILE A 74 10.80 -9.54 -4.48
C ILE A 74 10.06 -8.29 -4.97
N ILE A 75 9.87 -7.30 -4.11
CA ILE A 75 9.24 -6.03 -4.48
C ILE A 75 9.98 -5.40 -5.66
N ALA A 76 11.30 -5.30 -5.59
CA ALA A 76 12.10 -4.69 -6.66
C ALA A 76 11.97 -5.39 -8.02
N LYS A 77 11.77 -6.71 -8.03
CA LYS A 77 11.72 -7.52 -9.26
C LYS A 77 10.31 -7.79 -9.77
N TRP A 78 9.34 -7.87 -8.88
CA TRP A 78 7.99 -8.36 -9.20
C TRP A 78 6.95 -7.23 -9.23
N LEU A 79 7.04 -6.27 -8.30
CA LEU A 79 6.05 -5.20 -8.20
C LEU A 79 6.16 -4.22 -9.37
N GLY A 80 7.37 -3.81 -9.75
CA GLY A 80 7.59 -2.88 -10.86
C GLY A 80 6.88 -3.32 -12.14
N PRO A 81 7.16 -4.52 -12.69
CA PRO A 81 6.45 -5.05 -13.85
C PRO A 81 4.92 -5.13 -13.67
N PHE A 82 4.44 -5.52 -12.48
CA PHE A 82 3.00 -5.57 -12.19
C PHE A 82 2.35 -4.19 -12.33
N ILE A 83 2.91 -3.19 -11.66
CA ILE A 83 2.38 -1.83 -11.69
C ILE A 83 2.47 -1.20 -13.08
N HIS A 84 3.58 -1.42 -13.80
CA HIS A 84 3.71 -0.93 -15.18
C HIS A 84 2.66 -1.53 -16.11
N THR A 85 2.41 -2.84 -16.02
CA THR A 85 1.35 -3.50 -16.81
C THR A 85 0.00 -2.88 -16.48
N PHE A 86 -0.36 -2.79 -15.20
CA PHE A 86 -1.61 -2.22 -14.74
C PHE A 86 -1.82 -0.77 -15.21
N LEU A 87 -0.80 0.08 -15.05
CA LEU A 87 -0.91 1.48 -15.48
C LEU A 87 -1.03 1.62 -17.01
N ASN A 88 -0.32 0.78 -17.77
CA ASN A 88 -0.41 0.78 -19.24
C ASN A 88 -1.81 0.37 -19.74
N GLU A 89 -2.51 -0.53 -19.05
CA GLU A 89 -3.90 -0.91 -19.36
C GLU A 89 -4.88 0.28 -19.20
N HIS A 90 -4.46 1.33 -18.48
CA HIS A 90 -5.20 2.57 -18.27
C HIS A 90 -4.61 3.79 -18.99
N ASP A 91 -3.66 3.58 -19.92
CA ASP A 91 -2.95 4.64 -20.65
C ASP A 91 -2.23 5.65 -19.73
N VAL A 92 -1.75 5.19 -18.57
CA VAL A 92 -1.06 5.99 -17.56
C VAL A 92 0.41 5.56 -17.43
N LYS A 93 1.31 6.54 -17.39
CA LYS A 93 2.74 6.32 -17.08
C LYS A 93 2.99 6.55 -15.59
N THR A 94 3.95 5.83 -15.01
CA THR A 94 4.32 5.97 -13.59
C THR A 94 4.66 7.42 -13.22
N GLN A 95 5.27 8.19 -14.14
CA GLN A 95 5.65 9.58 -13.93
C GLN A 95 4.46 10.54 -13.79
N GLN A 96 3.26 10.13 -14.22
CA GLN A 96 2.02 10.90 -14.06
C GLN A 96 1.38 10.70 -12.69
N ILE A 97 1.86 9.72 -11.91
CA ILE A 97 1.37 9.48 -10.55
C ILE A 97 1.96 10.53 -9.61
N VAL A 98 1.11 11.40 -9.12
CA VAL A 98 1.45 12.46 -8.15
C VAL A 98 1.31 11.95 -6.72
N ASN A 99 0.18 11.30 -6.42
CA ASN A 99 -0.15 10.79 -5.09
C ASN A 99 0.14 9.29 -4.99
N PHE A 100 1.22 8.93 -4.30
CA PHE A 100 1.59 7.53 -4.10
C PHE A 100 1.12 7.05 -2.72
N VAL A 101 -0.05 6.41 -2.68
CA VAL A 101 -0.72 5.90 -1.47
C VAL A 101 -0.19 4.50 -1.17
N ALA A 102 1.01 4.41 -0.60
CA ALA A 102 1.66 3.14 -0.34
C ALA A 102 1.37 2.60 1.05
N HIS A 103 0.96 1.32 1.16
CA HIS A 103 0.93 0.63 2.44
C HIS A 103 2.35 0.58 3.05
N PRO A 104 2.57 1.18 4.23
CA PRO A 104 3.91 1.22 4.82
C PRO A 104 4.19 -0.02 5.67
N GLY A 105 4.39 -1.17 5.05
CA GLY A 105 4.71 -2.43 5.76
C GLY A 105 5.99 -2.38 6.60
N GLY A 106 6.86 -1.37 6.35
CA GLY A 106 8.10 -1.11 7.06
C GLY A 106 9.01 -0.18 6.25
N LYS A 107 10.03 0.42 6.87
CA LYS A 107 10.97 1.35 6.20
C LYS A 107 11.60 0.74 4.94
N LYS A 108 12.02 -0.52 5.00
CA LYS A 108 12.64 -1.22 3.86
C LYS A 108 11.66 -1.49 2.72
N VAL A 109 10.38 -1.69 3.04
CA VAL A 109 9.31 -1.87 2.04
C VAL A 109 9.10 -0.58 1.27
N LEU A 110 9.00 0.56 1.95
CA LEU A 110 8.88 1.87 1.30
C LEU A 110 10.08 2.18 0.40
N SER A 111 11.30 1.93 0.86
CA SER A 111 12.50 2.10 0.03
C SER A 111 12.54 1.12 -1.16
N ALA A 112 11.93 -0.06 -1.03
CA ALA A 112 11.81 -0.99 -2.15
C ALA A 112 10.78 -0.51 -3.20
N TYR A 113 9.67 0.12 -2.78
CA TYR A 113 8.74 0.78 -3.71
C TYR A 113 9.42 1.91 -4.48
N GLU A 114 10.15 2.79 -3.77
CA GLU A 114 10.89 3.90 -4.39
C GLU A 114 11.82 3.39 -5.49
N LYS A 115 12.57 2.33 -5.20
CA LYS A 115 13.49 1.72 -6.15
C LYS A 115 12.78 1.01 -7.31
N ALA A 116 11.72 0.23 -7.02
CA ALA A 116 11.01 -0.55 -8.03
C ALA A 116 10.24 0.31 -9.03
N LEU A 117 9.69 1.44 -8.58
CA LEU A 117 8.85 2.34 -9.36
C LEU A 117 9.55 3.65 -9.71
N GLN A 118 10.85 3.78 -9.40
CA GLN A 118 11.67 4.97 -9.64
C GLN A 118 11.07 6.25 -9.05
N LEU A 119 10.51 6.13 -7.84
CA LEU A 119 9.90 7.24 -7.12
C LEU A 119 10.97 8.04 -6.37
N ARG A 120 10.71 9.33 -6.20
CA ARG A 120 11.48 10.16 -5.28
C ARG A 120 11.04 9.87 -3.84
N THR A 121 11.95 10.00 -2.88
CA THR A 121 11.68 9.72 -1.45
C THR A 121 10.52 10.57 -0.89
N GLU A 122 10.36 11.80 -1.41
CA GLU A 122 9.26 12.70 -1.00
C GLU A 122 7.88 12.10 -1.28
N GLN A 123 7.74 11.29 -2.33
CA GLN A 123 6.46 10.67 -2.69
C GLN A 123 6.00 9.61 -1.68
N THR A 124 6.89 9.09 -0.85
CA THR A 124 6.54 8.15 0.23
C THR A 124 6.50 8.79 1.62
N ASN A 125 6.72 10.11 1.75
CA ASN A 125 6.80 10.79 3.05
C ASN A 125 5.52 10.64 3.87
N ILE A 126 4.34 10.72 3.26
CA ILE A 126 3.06 10.54 3.95
C ILE A 126 2.99 9.12 4.54
N SER A 127 3.31 8.10 3.75
CA SER A 127 3.35 6.71 4.23
C SER A 127 4.39 6.50 5.35
N ARG A 128 5.56 7.15 5.25
CA ARG A 128 6.58 7.13 6.31
C ARG A 128 6.10 7.79 7.60
N ASN A 129 5.37 8.90 7.49
CA ASN A 129 4.80 9.60 8.64
C ASN A 129 3.70 8.78 9.31
N VAL A 130 2.81 8.15 8.55
CA VAL A 130 1.81 7.22 9.09
C VAL A 130 2.49 6.07 9.83
N LEU A 131 3.48 5.42 9.23
CA LEU A 131 4.24 4.35 9.89
C LEU A 131 4.91 4.82 11.20
N LYS A 132 5.45 6.04 11.20
CA LYS A 132 6.13 6.60 12.37
C LYS A 132 5.19 6.87 13.54
N HIS A 133 3.98 7.35 13.27
CA HIS A 133 3.06 7.82 14.31
C HIS A 133 2.03 6.76 14.72
N HIS A 134 1.71 5.80 13.83
CA HIS A 134 0.67 4.80 14.05
C HIS A 134 1.18 3.36 14.01
N GLY A 135 2.41 3.12 13.53
CA GLY A 135 2.91 1.76 13.29
C GLY A 135 2.27 1.11 12.07
N ASN A 136 2.50 -0.19 11.91
CA ASN A 136 1.85 -1.01 10.89
C ASN A 136 0.61 -1.69 11.49
N MET A 137 -0.56 -1.15 11.21
CA MET A 137 -1.87 -1.68 11.65
C MET A 137 -2.43 -2.73 10.68
N SER A 138 -1.58 -3.31 9.81
CA SER A 138 -2.00 -4.21 8.73
C SER A 138 -2.88 -3.49 7.70
N SER A 139 -4.00 -4.06 7.24
CA SER A 139 -4.87 -3.48 6.21
C SER A 139 -5.37 -2.05 6.49
N PRO A 140 -5.73 -1.64 7.71
CA PRO A 140 -6.11 -0.25 8.01
C PRO A 140 -5.06 0.79 7.64
N THR A 141 -3.78 0.44 7.70
CA THR A 141 -2.69 1.42 7.56
C THR A 141 -2.72 2.16 6.22
N VAL A 142 -3.04 1.48 5.13
CA VAL A 142 -3.12 2.13 3.80
C VAL A 142 -4.27 3.12 3.72
N LEU A 143 -5.36 2.89 4.46
CA LEU A 143 -6.49 3.83 4.54
C LEU A 143 -6.12 5.08 5.36
N TYR A 144 -5.30 4.95 6.41
CA TYR A 144 -4.72 6.11 7.10
C TYR A 144 -3.82 6.95 6.17
N VAL A 145 -3.07 6.27 5.29
CA VAL A 145 -2.29 6.99 4.26
C VAL A 145 -3.21 7.70 3.27
N LEU A 146 -4.26 7.01 2.78
CA LEU A 146 -5.23 7.59 1.87
C LEU A 146 -5.92 8.81 2.48
N GLU A 147 -6.33 8.74 3.74
CA GLU A 147 -6.93 9.87 4.48
C GLU A 147 -6.03 11.11 4.45
N GLN A 148 -4.72 10.96 4.68
CA GLN A 148 -3.80 12.09 4.62
C GLN A 148 -3.74 12.74 3.24
N PHE A 149 -3.84 11.94 2.16
CA PHE A 149 -3.96 12.47 0.80
C PHE A 149 -5.32 13.13 0.55
N MET A 150 -6.40 12.64 1.17
CA MET A 150 -7.72 13.26 1.08
C MET A 150 -7.81 14.58 1.89
N LEU A 151 -7.06 14.69 2.98
CA LEU A 151 -6.97 15.92 3.78
C LEU A 151 -6.14 17.01 3.10
N LYS A 152 -5.17 16.62 2.28
CA LYS A 152 -4.34 17.53 1.51
C LYS A 152 -5.16 18.18 0.40
N GLU A 153 -4.83 19.42 0.04
CA GLU A 153 -5.32 20.04 -1.19
C GLU A 153 -4.74 19.30 -2.41
N ASN A 154 -5.63 18.91 -3.29
CA ASN A 154 -5.29 18.28 -4.55
C ASN A 154 -5.98 19.02 -5.68
N GLU A 155 -5.32 19.15 -6.82
CA GLU A 155 -5.95 19.66 -8.03
C GLU A 155 -6.83 18.58 -8.68
N ALA A 156 -7.91 18.99 -9.34
CA ALA A 156 -8.72 18.07 -10.15
C ALA A 156 -7.85 17.41 -11.23
N ASN A 157 -8.19 16.17 -11.58
CA ASN A 157 -7.45 15.29 -12.49
C ASN A 157 -6.05 14.85 -11.98
N THR A 158 -5.70 15.13 -10.72
CA THR A 158 -4.50 14.55 -10.10
C THR A 158 -4.61 13.03 -10.05
N LEU A 159 -3.60 12.31 -10.56
CA LEU A 159 -3.56 10.86 -10.52
C LEU A 159 -2.86 10.36 -9.25
N GLY A 160 -3.44 9.33 -8.67
CA GLY A 160 -2.87 8.61 -7.54
C GLY A 160 -2.82 7.11 -7.79
N LEU A 161 -1.89 6.46 -7.11
CA LEU A 161 -1.74 5.01 -7.12
C LEU A 161 -1.71 4.50 -5.69
N LEU A 162 -2.73 3.73 -5.30
CA LEU A 162 -2.73 3.00 -4.04
C LEU A 162 -2.12 1.62 -4.27
N VAL A 163 -1.15 1.24 -3.42
CA VAL A 163 -0.47 -0.05 -3.50
C VAL A 163 -0.37 -0.67 -2.11
N ALA A 164 -0.73 -1.94 -2.01
CA ALA A 164 -0.53 -2.76 -0.83
C ALA A 164 0.05 -4.13 -1.20
N LEU A 165 0.71 -4.76 -0.26
CA LEU A 165 1.25 -6.11 -0.37
C LEU A 165 0.71 -6.95 0.78
N GLY A 166 0.34 -8.16 0.50
CA GLY A 166 -0.27 -9.07 1.45
C GLY A 166 0.30 -10.49 1.41
N PRO A 167 -0.19 -11.32 2.32
CA PRO A 167 0.12 -12.75 2.33
C PRO A 167 -0.22 -13.43 1.01
N GLY A 168 0.57 -14.51 0.70
CA GLY A 168 0.24 -15.31 -0.46
C GLY A 168 1.37 -15.56 -1.45
N PHE A 169 2.27 -14.71 -1.83
CA PHE A 169 2.43 -13.29 -1.69
C PHE A 169 1.57 -12.55 -2.73
N SER A 170 0.85 -11.53 -2.32
CA SER A 170 -0.03 -10.78 -3.23
C SER A 170 0.32 -9.30 -3.29
N GLY A 171 -0.05 -8.67 -4.38
CA GLY A 171 0.02 -7.23 -4.59
C GLY A 171 -1.32 -6.71 -5.09
N GLU A 172 -1.78 -5.64 -4.47
CA GLU A 172 -3.01 -4.93 -4.81
C GLU A 172 -2.66 -3.53 -5.28
N ALA A 173 -3.30 -3.11 -6.37
CA ALA A 173 -3.15 -1.78 -6.94
C ALA A 173 -4.52 -1.16 -7.24
N VAL A 174 -4.67 0.12 -6.92
CA VAL A 174 -5.86 0.90 -7.29
C VAL A 174 -5.39 2.21 -7.90
N LEU A 175 -5.83 2.47 -9.14
CA LEU A 175 -5.63 3.75 -9.80
C LEU A 175 -6.72 4.72 -9.36
N LEU A 176 -6.30 5.86 -8.84
CA LEU A 176 -7.15 6.92 -8.33
C LEU A 176 -7.01 8.17 -9.20
N GLU A 177 -8.08 8.93 -9.30
CA GLU A 177 -8.10 10.26 -9.90
C GLU A 177 -8.89 11.18 -8.98
N TRP A 178 -8.31 12.31 -8.58
CA TRP A 178 -9.02 13.33 -7.82
C TRP A 178 -9.94 14.12 -8.74
N ARG A 179 -11.24 14.12 -8.45
CA ARG A 179 -12.29 14.81 -9.22
C ARG A 179 -13.10 15.72 -8.32
N ASP A 180 -13.60 16.79 -8.93
CA ASP A 180 -14.60 17.70 -8.33
C ASP A 180 -15.95 17.01 -8.15
#